data_fd814b29fba3c61bbf1a4b760f527d5f
#
_entry.id   fd814b29fba3c61bbf1a4b760f527d5f
#
_cell.length_a   1.000
_cell.length_b   1.000
_cell.length_c   1.000
_cell.angle_alpha   90.00
_cell.angle_beta   90.00
_cell.angle_gamma   90.00
#
_symmetry.space_group_name_H-M   'P 1'
#
loop_
_entity.id
_entity.type
_entity.pdbx_description
1 polymer ?
#
loop_
_entity_poly.entity_id
_entity_poly.type
_entity_poly.pdbx_seq_one_letter_code
_entity_poly.pdbx_strand_id
1 'polypeptide(L)'
;MKNAWAVGTITDEFLVTSKQLGVKNVIHYGGPGQTDWIGRGRTYEEYKEIVDSLKSNGLNLASFEGGFVGNPHYWDIFAGGPKRDEQIEDLIGQIRDMARAGVPAYGYNWMPLGWVRSDPKTIRGDASATAFNAKDKNLVFGGKDEIKSIGDKYELTKESIWQNLEYWIKAVTPVAEEEGIRLGIHPDDPPVENLGGVPRIMTNFDAFKRLIEIYPSDSNAIEFCQGTFSEM
;
A
#
# COMPACT_ATOMS: atom_id res chain seq x y z
N MET A 1 -17.70 13.12 -1.58
CA MET A 1 -16.90 12.12 -0.85
C MET A 1 -17.76 10.89 -0.65
N LYS A 2 -17.21 9.67 -0.79
CA LYS A 2 -17.92 8.41 -0.53
C LYS A 2 -17.33 7.78 0.72
N ASN A 3 -18.17 7.33 1.65
CA ASN A 3 -17.69 6.54 2.79
C ASN A 3 -17.39 5.12 2.32
N ALA A 4 -16.27 4.56 2.76
CA ALA A 4 -15.88 3.18 2.50
C ALA A 4 -15.46 2.50 3.81
N TRP A 5 -15.63 1.19 3.87
CA TRP A 5 -15.15 0.36 4.97
C TRP A 5 -13.99 -0.52 4.49
N ALA A 6 -12.88 -0.49 5.22
CA ALA A 6 -11.70 -1.30 4.88
C ALA A 6 -11.85 -2.72 5.45
N VAL A 7 -11.52 -3.73 4.64
CA VAL A 7 -11.63 -5.14 5.01
C VAL A 7 -10.54 -5.99 4.35
N GLY A 8 -9.98 -6.94 5.10
CA GLY A 8 -9.04 -7.93 4.57
C GLY A 8 -9.71 -9.19 4.02
N THR A 9 -10.82 -9.60 4.64
CA THR A 9 -11.57 -10.80 4.24
C THR A 9 -13.04 -10.48 4.19
N ILE A 10 -13.70 -10.80 3.06
CA ILE A 10 -15.14 -10.65 2.89
C ILE A 10 -15.82 -11.84 3.53
N THR A 11 -16.42 -11.62 4.71
CA THR A 11 -17.19 -12.63 5.44
C THR A 11 -18.70 -12.35 5.39
N ASP A 12 -19.54 -13.34 5.67
CA ASP A 12 -21.00 -13.13 5.76
C ASP A 12 -21.34 -12.08 6.83
N GLU A 13 -20.63 -12.07 7.95
CA GLU A 13 -20.80 -11.07 9.01
C GLU A 13 -20.49 -9.66 8.48
N PHE A 14 -19.37 -9.50 7.75
CA PHE A 14 -19.04 -8.23 7.12
C PHE A 14 -20.13 -7.76 6.16
N LEU A 15 -20.66 -8.65 5.32
CA LEU A 15 -21.72 -8.34 4.35
C LEU A 15 -23.01 -7.92 5.03
N VAL A 16 -23.42 -8.64 6.08
CA VAL A 16 -24.62 -8.31 6.88
C VAL A 16 -24.46 -6.97 7.57
N THR A 17 -23.34 -6.77 8.26
CA THR A 17 -23.07 -5.53 9.01
C THR A 17 -22.97 -4.32 8.07
N SER A 18 -22.34 -4.48 6.91
CA SER A 18 -22.29 -3.41 5.90
C SER A 18 -23.67 -2.97 5.44
N LYS A 19 -24.58 -3.92 5.22
CA LYS A 19 -25.97 -3.62 4.87
C LYS A 19 -26.70 -2.90 5.99
N GLN A 20 -26.54 -3.33 7.24
CA GLN A 20 -27.18 -2.71 8.42
C GLN A 20 -26.71 -1.27 8.65
N LEU A 21 -25.41 -1.00 8.41
CA LEU A 21 -24.81 0.33 8.55
C LEU A 21 -25.00 1.22 7.30
N GLY A 22 -25.56 0.69 6.21
CA GLY A 22 -25.75 1.42 4.96
C GLY A 22 -24.43 1.73 4.21
N VAL A 23 -23.34 1.01 4.53
CA VAL A 23 -22.05 1.11 3.80
C VAL A 23 -22.20 0.50 2.42
N LYS A 24 -21.76 1.22 1.40
CA LYS A 24 -21.86 0.77 0.00
C LYS A 24 -20.50 0.61 -0.68
N ASN A 25 -19.43 1.14 -0.10
CA ASN A 25 -18.11 1.09 -0.73
C ASN A 25 -17.12 0.40 0.21
N VAL A 26 -16.20 -0.35 -0.38
CA VAL A 26 -15.24 -1.18 0.32
C VAL A 26 -13.83 -0.83 -0.17
N ILE A 27 -12.88 -0.70 0.76
CA ILE A 27 -11.45 -0.78 0.49
C ILE A 27 -11.03 -2.19 0.88
N HIS A 28 -10.43 -2.93 -0.04
CA HIS A 28 -10.03 -4.31 0.22
C HIS A 28 -8.50 -4.39 0.37
N TYR A 29 -8.04 -4.90 1.52
CA TYR A 29 -6.62 -5.21 1.73
C TYR A 29 -6.23 -6.47 0.97
N GLY A 30 -5.91 -6.34 -0.30
CA GLY A 30 -5.64 -7.48 -1.17
C GLY A 30 -4.93 -7.11 -2.47
N GLY A 31 -4.29 -5.95 -2.49
CA GLY A 31 -3.45 -5.53 -3.62
C GLY A 31 -2.20 -6.40 -3.79
N PRO A 32 -1.41 -6.16 -4.85
CA PRO A 32 -0.13 -6.83 -5.06
C PRO A 32 0.75 -6.77 -3.81
N GLY A 33 1.45 -7.86 -3.50
CA GLY A 33 2.38 -7.94 -2.36
C GLY A 33 1.79 -8.29 -1.01
N GLN A 34 0.49 -8.51 -0.89
CA GLN A 34 -0.11 -8.99 0.36
C GLN A 34 0.39 -10.41 0.72
N THR A 35 0.37 -10.73 2.02
CA THR A 35 1.07 -11.87 2.62
C THR A 35 0.72 -13.24 2.05
N ASP A 36 -0.51 -13.41 1.57
CA ASP A 36 -0.99 -14.68 1.00
C ASP A 36 -0.48 -14.93 -0.44
N TRP A 37 0.16 -13.90 -1.03
CA TRP A 37 0.56 -13.83 -2.43
C TRP A 37 2.07 -13.66 -2.61
N ILE A 38 2.87 -14.16 -1.67
CA ILE A 38 4.33 -14.10 -1.75
C ILE A 38 4.80 -14.85 -2.99
N GLY A 39 5.54 -14.14 -3.84
CA GLY A 39 6.14 -14.71 -5.04
C GLY A 39 5.30 -14.61 -6.31
N ARG A 40 4.02 -14.18 -6.23
CA ARG A 40 3.19 -13.83 -7.39
C ARG A 40 2.11 -12.81 -7.02
N GLY A 41 1.62 -12.07 -8.00
CA GLY A 41 0.40 -11.29 -7.86
C GLY A 41 -0.87 -12.16 -8.04
N ARG A 42 -2.03 -11.53 -7.97
CA ARG A 42 -3.30 -12.17 -8.32
C ARG A 42 -3.45 -12.28 -9.84
N THR A 43 -4.22 -13.26 -10.28
CA THR A 43 -4.69 -13.32 -11.66
C THR A 43 -5.89 -12.38 -11.88
N TYR A 44 -6.18 -12.08 -13.13
CA TYR A 44 -7.39 -11.35 -13.48
C TYR A 44 -8.66 -11.97 -12.88
N GLU A 45 -8.77 -13.31 -12.91
CA GLU A 45 -9.92 -14.05 -12.39
C GLU A 45 -10.08 -13.84 -10.86
N GLU A 46 -8.97 -13.85 -10.12
CA GLU A 46 -8.96 -13.62 -8.68
C GLU A 46 -9.36 -12.19 -8.31
N TYR A 47 -8.92 -11.18 -9.07
CA TYR A 47 -9.40 -9.80 -8.89
C TYR A 47 -10.89 -9.68 -9.23
N LYS A 48 -11.30 -10.31 -10.33
CA LYS A 48 -12.69 -10.29 -10.82
C LYS A 48 -13.65 -10.94 -9.84
N GLU A 49 -13.27 -12.06 -9.23
CA GLU A 49 -14.06 -12.75 -8.21
C GLU A 49 -14.36 -11.85 -7.01
N ILE A 50 -13.37 -11.10 -6.51
CA ILE A 50 -13.55 -10.16 -5.40
C ILE A 50 -14.52 -9.04 -5.81
N VAL A 51 -14.32 -8.45 -6.99
CA VAL A 51 -15.18 -7.37 -7.49
C VAL A 51 -16.62 -7.85 -7.68
N ASP A 52 -16.83 -9.02 -8.27
CA ASP A 52 -18.16 -9.59 -8.54
C ASP A 52 -18.85 -10.03 -7.23
N SER A 53 -18.11 -10.58 -6.28
CA SER A 53 -18.63 -10.93 -4.95
C SER A 53 -19.15 -9.70 -4.21
N LEU A 54 -18.42 -8.60 -4.20
CA LEU A 54 -18.89 -7.35 -3.60
C LEU A 54 -20.12 -6.83 -4.34
N LYS A 55 -20.08 -6.77 -5.66
CA LYS A 55 -21.15 -6.24 -6.49
C LYS A 55 -22.45 -7.04 -6.36
N SER A 56 -22.38 -8.38 -6.30
CA SER A 56 -23.54 -9.25 -6.10
C SER A 56 -24.22 -9.05 -4.74
N ASN A 57 -23.45 -8.53 -3.76
CA ASN A 57 -23.95 -8.17 -2.44
C ASN A 57 -24.34 -6.68 -2.30
N GLY A 58 -24.40 -5.93 -3.43
CA GLY A 58 -24.78 -4.52 -3.45
C GLY A 58 -23.69 -3.58 -2.92
N LEU A 59 -22.44 -4.04 -2.87
CA LEU A 59 -21.27 -3.27 -2.47
C LEU A 59 -20.41 -2.94 -3.71
N ASN A 60 -19.64 -1.85 -3.63
CA ASN A 60 -18.70 -1.45 -4.66
C ASN A 60 -17.29 -1.50 -4.09
N LEU A 61 -16.34 -2.03 -4.84
CA LEU A 61 -14.92 -1.84 -4.55
C LEU A 61 -14.55 -0.38 -4.84
N ALA A 62 -14.01 0.31 -3.84
CA ALA A 62 -13.50 1.67 -3.99
C ALA A 62 -12.00 1.68 -4.31
N SER A 63 -11.24 0.77 -3.70
CA SER A 63 -9.82 0.60 -3.93
C SER A 63 -9.37 -0.78 -3.44
N PHE A 64 -8.35 -1.33 -4.06
CA PHE A 64 -7.44 -2.21 -3.33
C PHE A 64 -6.41 -1.38 -2.57
N GLU A 65 -5.94 -1.92 -1.44
CA GLU A 65 -4.83 -1.37 -0.66
C GLU A 65 -3.82 -2.48 -0.35
N GLY A 66 -2.52 -2.17 -0.42
CA GLY A 66 -1.47 -3.08 -0.01
C GLY A 66 -0.10 -2.72 -0.59
N GLY A 67 0.92 -2.75 0.27
CA GLY A 67 2.29 -2.41 -0.12
C GLY A 67 3.01 -3.57 -0.80
N PHE A 68 3.26 -3.49 -2.10
CA PHE A 68 4.00 -4.51 -2.84
C PHE A 68 5.48 -4.59 -2.42
N VAL A 69 6.10 -3.47 -2.04
CA VAL A 69 7.51 -3.43 -1.61
C VAL A 69 7.77 -4.17 -0.29
N GLY A 70 6.73 -4.51 0.46
CA GLY A 70 6.81 -5.41 1.60
C GLY A 70 7.05 -6.88 1.22
N ASN A 71 6.85 -7.24 -0.05
CA ASN A 71 7.10 -8.57 -0.57
C ASN A 71 8.55 -8.67 -1.10
N PRO A 72 9.37 -9.62 -0.62
CA PRO A 72 10.75 -9.82 -1.10
C PRO A 72 10.88 -9.99 -2.60
N HIS A 73 9.84 -10.47 -3.27
CA HIS A 73 9.78 -10.60 -4.73
C HIS A 73 9.96 -9.25 -5.46
N TYR A 74 9.56 -8.13 -4.82
CA TYR A 74 9.59 -6.78 -5.41
C TYR A 74 10.66 -5.85 -4.81
N TRP A 75 11.58 -6.37 -4.01
CA TRP A 75 12.60 -5.53 -3.36
C TRP A 75 13.54 -4.84 -4.34
N ASP A 76 13.81 -5.44 -5.49
CA ASP A 76 14.69 -4.82 -6.49
C ASP A 76 14.07 -3.55 -7.08
N ILE A 77 12.74 -3.41 -7.09
CA ILE A 77 12.07 -2.14 -7.45
C ILE A 77 12.43 -1.05 -6.43
N PHE A 78 12.28 -1.35 -5.14
CA PHE A 78 12.56 -0.41 -4.06
C PHE A 78 14.05 -0.06 -3.96
N ALA A 79 14.91 -1.04 -4.11
CA ALA A 79 16.34 -0.92 -3.88
C ALA A 79 17.18 -0.64 -5.13
N GLY A 80 16.59 -0.66 -6.34
CA GLY A 80 17.31 -0.51 -7.61
C GLY A 80 18.16 -1.72 -7.99
N GLY A 81 17.72 -2.92 -7.57
CA GLY A 81 18.44 -4.16 -7.82
C GLY A 81 18.37 -4.67 -9.28
N PRO A 82 19.05 -5.78 -9.59
CA PRO A 82 19.22 -6.26 -10.96
C PRO A 82 17.94 -6.77 -11.63
N LYS A 83 16.91 -7.13 -10.85
CA LYS A 83 15.61 -7.58 -11.38
C LYS A 83 14.53 -6.49 -11.39
N ARG A 84 14.92 -5.23 -11.16
CA ARG A 84 13.97 -4.11 -11.06
C ARG A 84 13.00 -4.06 -12.24
N ASP A 85 13.53 -4.12 -13.46
CA ASP A 85 12.73 -3.96 -14.66
C ASP A 85 11.78 -5.16 -14.89
N GLU A 86 12.25 -6.39 -14.63
CA GLU A 86 11.40 -7.60 -14.64
C GLU A 86 10.25 -7.51 -13.64
N GLN A 87 10.54 -7.04 -12.43
CA GLN A 87 9.54 -6.87 -11.37
C GLN A 87 8.55 -5.74 -11.68
N ILE A 88 9.00 -4.67 -12.34
CA ILE A 88 8.12 -3.59 -12.81
C ILE A 88 7.16 -4.12 -13.88
N GLU A 89 7.63 -4.90 -14.83
CA GLU A 89 6.77 -5.51 -15.87
C GLU A 89 5.72 -6.45 -15.25
N ASP A 90 6.07 -7.22 -14.23
CA ASP A 90 5.11 -8.03 -13.49
C ASP A 90 4.01 -7.16 -12.83
N LEU A 91 4.39 -6.06 -12.16
CA LEU A 91 3.42 -5.12 -11.58
C LEU A 91 2.58 -4.40 -12.62
N ILE A 92 3.13 -4.09 -13.78
CA ILE A 92 2.36 -3.55 -14.92
C ILE A 92 1.27 -4.54 -15.35
N GLY A 93 1.60 -5.83 -15.40
CA GLY A 93 0.63 -6.89 -15.63
C GLY A 93 -0.48 -6.88 -14.57
N GLN A 94 -0.13 -6.75 -13.30
CA GLN A 94 -1.08 -6.65 -12.18
C GLN A 94 -1.99 -5.42 -12.29
N ILE A 95 -1.43 -4.27 -12.67
CA ILE A 95 -2.20 -3.02 -12.88
C ILE A 95 -3.24 -3.20 -13.98
N ARG A 96 -2.86 -3.82 -15.10
CA ARG A 96 -3.78 -4.13 -16.22
C ARG A 96 -4.88 -5.10 -15.80
N ASP A 97 -4.54 -6.15 -15.07
CA ASP A 97 -5.50 -7.14 -14.60
C ASP A 97 -6.49 -6.55 -13.58
N MET A 98 -6.00 -5.71 -12.65
CA MET A 98 -6.87 -4.95 -11.74
C MET A 98 -7.84 -4.06 -12.51
N ALA A 99 -7.35 -3.26 -13.44
CA ALA A 99 -8.19 -2.35 -14.24
C ALA A 99 -9.25 -3.11 -15.04
N ARG A 100 -8.87 -4.18 -15.74
CA ARG A 100 -9.80 -5.06 -16.48
C ARG A 100 -10.86 -5.69 -15.57
N ALA A 101 -10.49 -6.05 -14.33
CA ALA A 101 -11.43 -6.59 -13.36
C ALA A 101 -12.41 -5.54 -12.83
N GLY A 102 -12.19 -4.25 -13.13
CA GLY A 102 -13.03 -3.14 -12.69
C GLY A 102 -12.60 -2.48 -11.38
N VAL A 103 -11.35 -2.63 -11.00
CA VAL A 103 -10.74 -1.96 -9.83
C VAL A 103 -10.47 -0.49 -10.19
N PRO A 104 -11.06 0.49 -9.49
CA PRO A 104 -10.92 1.89 -9.87
C PRO A 104 -9.65 2.55 -9.34
N ALA A 105 -9.05 1.99 -8.26
CA ALA A 105 -7.85 2.52 -7.64
C ALA A 105 -7.06 1.43 -6.91
N TYR A 106 -5.76 1.64 -6.81
CA TYR A 106 -4.85 0.84 -6.01
C TYR A 106 -4.02 1.76 -5.10
N GLY A 107 -4.20 1.60 -3.79
CA GLY A 107 -3.40 2.24 -2.76
C GLY A 107 -2.14 1.41 -2.49
N TYR A 108 -0.98 1.99 -2.73
CA TYR A 108 0.30 1.34 -2.45
C TYR A 108 1.11 2.15 -1.43
N ASN A 109 2.11 1.53 -0.83
CA ASN A 109 3.06 2.22 0.03
C ASN A 109 4.50 1.93 -0.42
N TRP A 110 5.43 2.78 0.05
CA TRP A 110 6.87 2.63 -0.24
C TRP A 110 7.65 2.23 1.02
N MET A 111 7.03 1.33 1.81
CA MET A 111 7.50 0.88 3.13
C MET A 111 7.88 -0.59 3.10
N PRO A 112 9.13 -0.97 2.80
CA PRO A 112 9.52 -2.39 2.75
C PRO A 112 9.37 -3.09 4.11
N LEU A 113 9.49 -2.36 5.23
CA LEU A 113 9.26 -2.88 6.58
C LEU A 113 7.78 -2.82 7.01
N GLY A 114 6.89 -2.32 6.14
CA GLY A 114 5.49 -2.09 6.46
C GLY A 114 5.28 -1.02 7.54
N TRP A 115 4.11 -1.04 8.14
CA TRP A 115 3.81 -0.22 9.31
C TRP A 115 4.56 -0.75 10.55
N VAL A 116 4.87 0.12 11.51
CA VAL A 116 5.58 -0.28 12.75
C VAL A 116 4.86 0.25 13.97
N ARG A 117 4.74 -0.61 14.98
CA ARG A 117 4.04 -0.30 16.23
C ARG A 117 4.90 -0.67 17.44
N SER A 118 4.66 0.05 18.52
CA SER A 118 5.03 -0.32 19.90
C SER A 118 3.93 -1.17 20.53
N ASP A 119 4.12 -1.53 21.81
CA ASP A 119 3.05 -2.14 22.59
C ASP A 119 1.81 -1.22 22.63
N PRO A 120 0.62 -1.81 22.55
CA PRO A 120 -0.63 -1.04 22.61
C PRO A 120 -0.71 -0.17 23.87
N LYS A 121 -1.34 0.97 23.76
CA LYS A 121 -1.59 1.88 24.90
C LYS A 121 -3.06 1.87 25.28
N THR A 122 -3.30 1.92 26.59
CA THR A 122 -4.64 2.17 27.11
C THR A 122 -4.97 3.65 26.94
N ILE A 123 -6.12 3.90 26.37
CA ILE A 123 -6.67 5.25 26.14
C ILE A 123 -8.00 5.42 26.89
N ARG A 124 -8.74 6.49 26.60
CA ARG A 124 -10.01 6.81 27.25
C ARG A 124 -10.99 5.61 27.27
N GLY A 125 -11.58 5.36 28.44
CA GLY A 125 -12.55 4.28 28.63
C GLY A 125 -11.93 2.88 28.59
N ASP A 126 -10.67 2.77 28.98
CA ASP A 126 -9.88 1.52 29.00
C ASP A 126 -9.77 0.83 27.64
N ALA A 127 -10.03 1.56 26.55
CA ALA A 127 -9.85 1.04 25.22
C ALA A 127 -8.35 0.87 24.90
N SER A 128 -8.03 -0.21 24.18
CA SER A 128 -6.68 -0.43 23.64
C SER A 128 -6.54 0.27 22.30
N ALA A 129 -5.46 1.01 22.10
CA ALA A 129 -5.13 1.63 20.84
C ALA A 129 -3.72 1.25 20.38
N THR A 130 -3.53 1.18 19.06
CA THR A 130 -2.19 1.08 18.47
C THR A 130 -1.36 2.31 18.83
N ALA A 131 -0.06 2.13 19.00
CA ALA A 131 0.85 3.20 19.39
C ALA A 131 2.21 3.01 18.70
N PHE A 132 2.96 4.11 18.60
CA PHE A 132 4.35 4.07 18.21
C PHE A 132 5.19 4.95 19.15
N ASN A 133 6.31 4.39 19.61
CA ASN A 133 7.31 5.11 20.36
C ASN A 133 8.70 4.64 19.89
N ALA A 134 9.43 5.52 19.23
CA ALA A 134 10.74 5.22 18.66
C ALA A 134 11.79 4.76 19.68
N LYS A 135 11.55 4.97 20.99
CA LYS A 135 12.44 4.54 22.10
C LYS A 135 12.12 3.14 22.61
N ASP A 136 11.02 2.53 22.18
CA ASP A 136 10.65 1.18 22.60
C ASP A 136 11.59 0.16 21.96
N LYS A 137 12.02 -0.81 22.77
CA LYS A 137 12.92 -1.88 22.32
C LYS A 137 12.18 -3.00 21.56
N ASN A 138 10.87 -3.12 21.80
CA ASN A 138 10.02 -4.18 21.25
C ASN A 138 9.12 -3.59 20.15
N LEU A 139 9.73 -3.12 19.07
CA LEU A 139 8.95 -2.66 17.92
C LEU A 139 8.43 -3.86 17.12
N VAL A 140 7.13 -3.83 16.82
CA VAL A 140 6.46 -4.81 15.96
C VAL A 140 6.37 -4.22 14.56
N PHE A 141 6.92 -4.94 13.59
CA PHE A 141 6.91 -4.59 12.18
C PHE A 141 5.75 -5.31 11.48
N GLY A 142 5.00 -4.60 10.65
CA GLY A 142 3.90 -5.16 9.86
C GLY A 142 4.34 -6.09 8.73
N GLY A 143 5.65 -6.11 8.43
CA GLY A 143 6.27 -7.05 7.50
C GLY A 143 6.84 -8.29 8.19
N LYS A 144 7.21 -9.29 7.37
CA LYS A 144 7.83 -10.53 7.85
C LYS A 144 9.28 -10.27 8.32
N ASP A 145 9.82 -11.19 9.14
CA ASP A 145 11.20 -11.07 9.66
C ASP A 145 12.27 -11.01 8.55
N GLU A 146 12.01 -11.61 7.40
CA GLU A 146 12.87 -11.55 6.20
C GLU A 146 13.05 -10.11 5.68
N ILE A 147 12.07 -9.23 5.91
CA ILE A 147 12.11 -7.83 5.49
C ILE A 147 13.18 -7.04 6.24
N LYS A 148 13.54 -7.43 7.47
CA LYS A 148 14.62 -6.81 8.24
C LYS A 148 15.97 -6.92 7.53
N SER A 149 16.13 -7.89 6.62
CA SER A 149 17.36 -8.12 5.87
C SER A 149 17.52 -7.24 4.62
N ILE A 150 16.54 -6.39 4.28
CA ILE A 150 16.67 -5.54 3.08
C ILE A 150 17.84 -4.56 3.19
N GLY A 151 18.05 -3.97 4.38
CA GLY A 151 19.17 -3.08 4.66
C GLY A 151 20.53 -3.79 4.64
N ASP A 152 20.55 -5.10 4.95
CA ASP A 152 21.77 -5.92 4.89
C ASP A 152 22.12 -6.30 3.45
N LYS A 153 21.10 -6.40 2.59
CA LYS A 153 21.26 -6.81 1.19
C LYS A 153 21.58 -5.64 0.26
N TYR A 154 21.07 -4.43 0.56
CA TYR A 154 21.19 -3.26 -0.29
C TYR A 154 21.69 -2.05 0.49
N GLU A 155 22.59 -1.27 -0.13
CA GLU A 155 22.99 0.02 0.41
C GLU A 155 21.90 1.06 0.11
N LEU A 156 21.02 1.33 1.10
CA LEU A 156 19.87 2.21 0.96
C LEU A 156 20.19 3.62 1.47
N THR A 157 20.03 4.59 0.61
CA THR A 157 20.08 6.01 0.98
C THR A 157 18.74 6.68 0.65
N LYS A 158 18.42 7.79 1.31
CA LYS A 158 17.21 8.56 1.02
C LYS A 158 17.13 8.94 -0.47
N GLU A 159 18.27 9.31 -1.06
CA GLU A 159 18.33 9.69 -2.47
C GLU A 159 18.16 8.50 -3.41
N SER A 160 18.78 7.35 -3.14
CA SER A 160 18.59 6.15 -3.97
C SER A 160 17.14 5.66 -3.94
N ILE A 161 16.47 5.74 -2.79
CA ILE A 161 15.05 5.38 -2.63
C ILE A 161 14.16 6.32 -3.46
N TRP A 162 14.46 7.64 -3.46
CA TRP A 162 13.74 8.59 -4.31
C TRP A 162 13.94 8.33 -5.80
N GLN A 163 15.17 8.05 -6.24
CA GLN A 163 15.47 7.73 -7.63
C GLN A 163 14.72 6.47 -8.10
N ASN A 164 14.62 5.46 -7.23
CA ASN A 164 13.90 4.23 -7.52
C ASN A 164 12.38 4.44 -7.57
N LEU A 165 11.82 5.25 -6.66
CA LEU A 165 10.42 5.63 -6.70
C LEU A 165 10.10 6.41 -7.98
N GLU A 166 10.92 7.39 -8.35
CA GLU A 166 10.77 8.16 -9.57
C GLU A 166 10.80 7.26 -10.82
N TYR A 167 11.75 6.32 -10.86
CA TYR A 167 11.85 5.36 -11.94
C TYR A 167 10.60 4.50 -12.08
N TRP A 168 10.08 3.99 -10.95
CA TRP A 168 8.87 3.19 -10.92
C TRP A 168 7.63 4.02 -11.34
N ILE A 169 7.43 5.22 -10.79
CA ILE A 169 6.31 6.09 -11.16
C ILE A 169 6.28 6.36 -12.66
N LYS A 170 7.44 6.70 -13.25
CA LYS A 170 7.54 6.98 -14.69
C LYS A 170 7.24 5.76 -15.56
N ALA A 171 7.47 4.55 -15.06
CA ALA A 171 7.15 3.33 -15.78
C ALA A 171 5.66 2.96 -15.68
N VAL A 172 5.03 3.09 -14.50
CA VAL A 172 3.68 2.56 -14.29
C VAL A 172 2.56 3.59 -14.52
N THR A 173 2.83 4.89 -14.35
CA THR A 173 1.78 5.91 -14.47
C THR A 173 1.19 6.00 -15.88
N PRO A 174 1.97 5.93 -16.98
CA PRO A 174 1.41 5.88 -18.34
C PRO A 174 0.45 4.70 -18.55
N VAL A 175 0.79 3.54 -17.98
CA VAL A 175 -0.08 2.35 -18.04
C VAL A 175 -1.36 2.56 -17.24
N ALA A 176 -1.25 3.15 -16.04
CA ALA A 176 -2.40 3.46 -15.21
C ALA A 176 -3.35 4.47 -15.89
N GLU A 177 -2.83 5.45 -16.63
CA GLU A 177 -3.61 6.37 -17.46
C GLU A 177 -4.34 5.64 -18.59
N GLU A 178 -3.63 4.78 -19.33
CA GLU A 178 -4.20 3.98 -20.42
C GLU A 178 -5.36 3.10 -19.94
N GLU A 179 -5.18 2.46 -18.80
CA GLU A 179 -6.14 1.53 -18.20
C GLU A 179 -7.23 2.24 -17.35
N GLY A 180 -7.09 3.54 -17.08
CA GLY A 180 -8.04 4.32 -16.30
C GLY A 180 -8.10 3.98 -14.80
N ILE A 181 -7.02 3.44 -14.24
CA ILE A 181 -6.88 3.15 -12.81
C ILE A 181 -6.04 4.23 -12.11
N ARG A 182 -6.31 4.53 -10.85
CA ARG A 182 -5.51 5.45 -10.04
C ARG A 182 -4.57 4.68 -9.12
N LEU A 183 -3.31 5.13 -9.06
CA LEU A 183 -2.29 4.60 -8.15
C LEU A 183 -2.05 5.64 -7.06
N GLY A 184 -2.49 5.37 -5.84
CA GLY A 184 -2.36 6.28 -4.69
C GLY A 184 -1.27 5.82 -3.73
N ILE A 185 -0.28 6.68 -3.43
CA ILE A 185 0.72 6.34 -2.42
C ILE A 185 0.21 6.66 -1.01
N HIS A 186 0.32 5.67 -0.11
CA HIS A 186 0.09 5.84 1.33
C HIS A 186 1.34 6.47 1.98
N PRO A 187 1.20 7.41 2.92
CA PRO A 187 2.32 7.94 3.69
C PRO A 187 3.07 6.87 4.47
N ASP A 188 4.32 7.14 4.80
CA ASP A 188 5.09 6.28 5.70
C ASP A 188 4.45 6.23 7.10
N ASP A 189 4.20 5.06 7.62
CA ASP A 189 3.56 4.84 8.92
C ASP A 189 4.49 4.02 9.86
N PRO A 190 5.03 4.64 10.90
CA PRO A 190 4.95 6.07 11.26
C PRO A 190 5.79 6.98 10.34
N PRO A 191 5.49 8.30 10.26
CA PRO A 191 6.20 9.24 9.38
C PRO A 191 7.55 9.70 9.97
N VAL A 192 8.45 8.75 10.22
CA VAL A 192 9.80 9.00 10.73
C VAL A 192 10.85 8.83 9.64
N GLU A 193 11.97 9.55 9.73
CA GLU A 193 12.97 9.59 8.66
C GLU A 193 13.74 8.28 8.45
N ASN A 194 13.87 7.46 9.50
CA ASN A 194 14.55 6.17 9.43
C ASN A 194 13.89 5.19 10.40
N LEU A 195 13.78 3.95 9.98
CA LEU A 195 13.24 2.88 10.80
C LEU A 195 13.89 1.54 10.45
N GLY A 196 14.42 0.85 11.46
CA GLY A 196 15.10 -0.42 11.26
C GLY A 196 16.29 -0.35 10.30
N GLY A 197 16.98 0.80 10.22
CA GLY A 197 18.10 1.02 9.30
C GLY A 197 17.67 1.40 7.86
N VAL A 198 16.37 1.45 7.57
CA VAL A 198 15.84 1.81 6.25
C VAL A 198 15.35 3.26 6.27
N PRO A 199 15.88 4.13 5.39
CA PRO A 199 15.36 5.49 5.23
C PRO A 199 13.92 5.48 4.72
N ARG A 200 13.10 6.45 5.21
CA ARG A 200 11.73 6.67 4.77
C ARG A 200 11.61 8.01 4.08
N ILE A 201 10.78 8.10 3.07
CA ILE A 201 10.70 9.27 2.18
C ILE A 201 9.33 9.93 2.12
N MET A 202 8.23 9.22 2.42
CA MET A 202 6.87 9.76 2.42
C MET A 202 6.47 10.25 3.82
N THR A 203 7.30 11.13 4.44
CA THR A 203 7.23 11.53 5.85
C THR A 203 6.76 12.96 6.10
N ASN A 204 6.52 13.76 5.04
CA ASN A 204 6.12 15.17 5.15
C ASN A 204 5.46 15.68 3.87
N PHE A 205 4.85 16.87 3.92
CA PHE A 205 4.12 17.44 2.78
C PHE A 205 4.98 17.69 1.53
N ASP A 206 6.25 18.09 1.70
CA ASP A 206 7.14 18.35 0.57
C ASP A 206 7.45 17.05 -0.21
N ALA A 207 7.46 15.91 0.47
CA ALA A 207 7.60 14.60 -0.18
C ALA A 207 6.42 14.32 -1.14
N PHE A 208 5.18 14.60 -0.71
CA PHE A 208 4.01 14.42 -1.58
C PHE A 208 3.96 15.42 -2.73
N LYS A 209 4.41 16.64 -2.51
CA LYS A 209 4.57 17.62 -3.59
C LYS A 209 5.57 17.11 -4.63
N ARG A 210 6.75 16.67 -4.19
CA ARG A 210 7.75 16.06 -5.08
C ARG A 210 7.18 14.86 -5.84
N LEU A 211 6.43 13.98 -5.18
CA LEU A 211 5.80 12.82 -5.80
C LEU A 211 4.90 13.21 -6.98
N ILE A 212 4.01 14.18 -6.76
CA ILE A 212 3.08 14.64 -7.80
C ILE A 212 3.83 15.29 -8.97
N GLU A 213 4.92 16.02 -8.67
CA GLU A 213 5.76 16.68 -9.69
C GLU A 213 6.59 15.71 -10.53
N ILE A 214 6.85 14.46 -10.05
CA ILE A 214 7.54 13.41 -10.83
C ILE A 214 6.78 13.09 -12.13
N TYR A 215 5.47 12.95 -12.02
CA TYR A 215 4.59 12.69 -13.16
C TYR A 215 3.20 13.28 -12.86
N PRO A 216 2.92 14.53 -13.28
CA PRO A 216 1.64 15.19 -13.05
C PRO A 216 0.51 14.47 -13.81
N SER A 217 -0.33 13.72 -13.08
CA SER A 217 -1.41 12.91 -13.63
C SER A 217 -2.45 12.59 -12.55
N ASP A 218 -3.71 12.46 -12.95
CA ASP A 218 -4.78 11.95 -12.08
C ASP A 218 -4.55 10.49 -11.68
N SER A 219 -3.72 9.76 -12.42
CA SER A 219 -3.35 8.37 -12.11
C SER A 219 -2.15 8.26 -11.17
N ASN A 220 -1.37 9.33 -10.94
CA ASN A 220 -0.36 9.44 -9.89
C ASN A 220 -0.93 10.22 -8.71
N ALA A 221 -1.52 9.52 -7.75
CA ALA A 221 -2.36 10.08 -6.72
C ALA A 221 -1.80 9.86 -5.30
N ILE A 222 -2.47 10.45 -4.33
CA ILE A 222 -2.18 10.28 -2.89
C ILE A 222 -3.30 9.46 -2.25
N GLU A 223 -2.95 8.43 -1.53
CA GLU A 223 -3.83 7.79 -0.57
C GLU A 223 -3.79 8.58 0.74
N PHE A 224 -4.84 9.39 0.99
CA PHE A 224 -4.88 10.29 2.14
C PHE A 224 -5.24 9.53 3.42
N CYS A 225 -4.23 9.01 4.11
CA CYS A 225 -4.40 8.45 5.45
C CYS A 225 -4.43 9.57 6.50
N GLN A 226 -5.63 9.96 6.93
CA GLN A 226 -5.81 11.05 7.91
C GLN A 226 -5.03 10.81 9.20
N GLY A 227 -4.92 9.57 9.68
CA GLY A 227 -4.13 9.21 10.85
C GLY A 227 -2.68 9.63 10.69
N THR A 228 -2.02 9.10 9.69
CA THR A 228 -0.58 9.35 9.46
C THR A 228 -0.30 10.81 9.09
N PHE A 229 -1.16 11.47 8.31
CA PHE A 229 -1.01 12.91 8.02
C PHE A 229 -1.15 13.79 9.28
N SER A 230 -1.91 13.33 10.30
CA SER A 230 -2.01 14.08 11.56
C SER A 230 -0.80 13.92 12.47
N GLU A 231 0.10 12.98 12.17
CA GLU A 231 1.35 12.72 12.88
C GLU A 231 2.54 13.50 12.30
N MET A 232 2.39 14.08 11.11
CA MET A 232 3.39 14.91 10.43
C MET A 232 3.39 16.35 10.98
#